data_a501a3d6c86ec89f0378e8267a01afc4
#
_entry.id   a501a3d6c86ec89f0378e8267a01afc4
#
_cell.length_a   1.000
_cell.length_b   1.000
_cell.length_c   1.000
_cell.angle_alpha   90.00
_cell.angle_beta   90.00
_cell.angle_gamma   90.00
#
_symmetry.space_group_name_H-M   'P 1'
#
loop_
_entity.id
_entity.type
_entity.pdbx_description
1 polymer ?
#
loop_
_entity_poly.entity_id
_entity_poly.type
_entity_poly.pdbx_seq_one_letter_code
_entity_poly.pdbx_strand_id
1 'polypeptide(L)' 'MFTAWILNSAGDTVRQFDDCMNISVLTENQMQEQFPEIIDAIGFCSDYVVTVDSQGRHFYPLYIYSVSIG' A
#
# COMPACT_ATOMS: atom_id res chain seq x y z
N MET A 1 -17.46 -1.30 -0.72
CA MET A 1 -16.31 -1.65 0.13
C MET A 1 -15.91 -3.09 -0.12
N PHE A 2 -14.65 -3.39 0.07
CA PHE A 2 -14.11 -4.71 -0.20
C PHE A 2 -13.01 -5.03 0.80
N THR A 3 -12.57 -6.29 0.85
CA THR A 3 -11.48 -6.71 1.72
C THR A 3 -10.18 -6.69 0.91
N ALA A 4 -9.13 -6.13 1.49
CA ALA A 4 -7.79 -6.14 0.92
C ALA A 4 -6.82 -6.76 1.93
N TRP A 5 -5.96 -7.65 1.44
CA TRP A 5 -4.92 -8.31 2.23
C TRP A 5 -3.56 -7.85 1.74
N ILE A 6 -2.72 -7.45 2.68
CA ILE A 6 -1.33 -7.13 2.39
C ILE A 6 -0.48 -8.34 2.79
N LEU A 7 0.30 -8.83 1.85
CA LEU A 7 1.11 -10.03 2.04
C LEU A 7 2.59 -9.68 1.97
N ASN A 8 3.39 -10.35 2.80
CA ASN A 8 4.85 -10.20 2.74
C ASN A 8 5.44 -11.08 1.63
N SER A 9 6.77 -11.08 1.50
CA SER A 9 7.48 -11.83 0.46
C SER A 9 7.35 -13.34 0.62
N ALA A 10 7.00 -13.82 1.81
CA ALA A 10 6.74 -15.24 2.07
C ALA A 10 5.30 -15.66 1.76
N GLY A 11 4.44 -14.70 1.39
CA GLY A 11 3.04 -14.97 1.09
C GLY A 11 2.12 -14.94 2.31
N ASP A 12 2.63 -14.54 3.47
CA ASP A 12 1.83 -14.44 4.69
C ASP A 12 1.12 -13.09 4.75
N THR A 13 -0.14 -13.11 5.21
CA THR A 13 -0.90 -11.88 5.41
C THR A 13 -0.36 -11.15 6.63
N VAL A 14 0.11 -9.92 6.43
CA VAL A 14 0.61 -9.06 7.50
C VAL A 14 -0.43 -8.03 7.93
N ARG A 15 -1.41 -7.74 7.07
CA ARG A 15 -2.50 -6.85 7.40
C ARG A 15 -3.72 -7.13 6.53
N GLN A 16 -4.91 -6.92 7.10
CA GLN A 16 -6.19 -7.07 6.42
C GLN A 16 -7.03 -5.82 6.64
N PHE A 17 -7.61 -5.31 5.56
CA PHE A 17 -8.52 -4.17 5.59
C PHE A 17 -9.90 -4.67 5.16
N ASP A 18 -10.84 -4.76 6.10
CA ASP A 18 -12.18 -5.28 5.83
C ASP A 18 -13.07 -4.23 5.15
N ASP A 19 -12.82 -2.95 5.44
CA ASP A 19 -13.63 -1.84 4.95
C ASP A 19 -12.84 -0.97 3.97
N CYS A 20 -12.09 -1.60 3.08
CA CYS A 20 -11.31 -0.86 2.09
C CYS A 20 -12.26 -0.17 1.10
N MET A 21 -12.11 1.14 0.96
CA MET A 21 -12.96 1.95 0.08
C MET A 21 -12.33 2.15 -1.29
N ASN A 22 -11.01 2.17 -1.35
CA ASN A 22 -10.29 2.38 -2.59
C ASN A 22 -8.91 1.75 -2.50
N ILE A 23 -8.38 1.37 -3.65
CA ILE A 23 -7.01 0.88 -3.78
C ILE A 23 -6.45 1.37 -5.10
N SER A 24 -5.19 1.80 -5.09
CA SER A 24 -4.51 2.27 -6.28
C SER A 24 -3.03 1.93 -6.19
N VAL A 25 -2.36 1.97 -7.34
CA VAL A 25 -0.91 1.81 -7.40
C VAL A 25 -0.33 3.13 -7.90
N LEU A 26 0.61 3.67 -7.14
CA LEU A 26 1.38 4.86 -7.52
C LEU A 26 2.78 4.42 -7.89
N THR A 27 3.27 4.93 -9.02
CA THR A 27 4.65 4.67 -9.42
C THR A 27 5.63 5.40 -8.50
N GLU A 28 6.90 4.99 -8.54
CA GLU A 28 7.95 5.64 -7.78
C GLU A 28 7.95 7.16 -8.03
N ASN A 29 7.84 7.58 -9.30
CA ASN A 29 7.81 9.01 -9.64
C ASN A 29 6.59 9.72 -9.06
N GLN A 30 5.43 9.10 -9.11
CA GLN A 30 4.20 9.65 -8.52
C GLN A 30 4.34 9.78 -7.01
N MET A 31 4.94 8.80 -6.36
CA MET A 31 5.20 8.85 -4.91
C MET A 31 6.15 9.99 -4.56
N GLN A 32 7.20 10.19 -5.35
CA GLN A 32 8.15 11.29 -5.11
C GLN A 32 7.50 12.66 -5.29
N GLU A 33 6.55 12.79 -6.22
CA GLU A 33 5.85 14.05 -6.44
C GLU A 33 4.78 14.33 -5.40
N GLN A 34 3.99 13.30 -5.04
CA GLN A 34 2.80 13.47 -4.22
C GLN A 34 3.03 13.21 -2.74
N PHE A 35 3.88 12.24 -2.41
CA PHE A 35 4.06 11.78 -1.03
C PHE A 35 5.54 11.55 -0.70
N PRO A 36 6.42 12.54 -0.89
CA PRO A 36 7.85 12.36 -0.62
C PRO A 36 8.13 12.03 0.85
N GLU A 37 7.32 12.53 1.77
CA GLU A 37 7.45 12.25 3.20
C GLU A 37 7.19 10.78 3.54
N ILE A 38 6.34 10.10 2.77
CA ILE A 38 6.08 8.67 2.97
C ILE A 38 7.30 7.84 2.57
N ILE A 39 7.93 8.19 1.45
CA ILE A 39 9.17 7.54 1.00
C ILE A 39 10.25 7.69 2.06
N ASP A 40 10.41 8.88 2.60
CA ASP A 40 11.42 9.15 3.64
C ASP A 40 11.13 8.36 4.91
N ALA A 41 9.87 8.27 5.31
CA ALA A 41 9.46 7.57 6.53
C ALA A 41 9.64 6.05 6.42
N ILE A 42 9.30 5.47 5.26
CA ILE A 42 9.39 4.03 5.04
C ILE A 42 10.80 3.61 4.62
N GLY A 43 11.48 4.47 3.86
CA GLY A 43 12.86 4.23 3.44
C GLY A 43 13.00 3.41 2.17
N PHE A 44 11.94 3.27 1.38
CA PHE A 44 11.96 2.53 0.11
C PHE A 44 11.55 3.42 -1.05
N CYS A 45 12.39 3.45 -2.10
CA CYS A 45 12.04 4.05 -3.38
C CYS A 45 11.53 2.95 -4.30
N SER A 46 10.22 2.81 -4.42
CA SER A 46 9.58 1.81 -5.27
C SER A 46 8.19 2.29 -5.65
N ASP A 47 7.49 1.49 -6.47
CA ASP A 47 6.05 1.66 -6.63
C ASP A 47 5.37 1.28 -5.33
N TYR A 48 4.24 1.92 -5.03
CA TYR A 48 3.50 1.70 -3.80
C TYR A 48 2.06 1.33 -4.10
N VAL A 49 1.51 0.41 -3.33
CA VAL A 49 0.06 0.24 -3.26
C VAL A 49 -0.47 1.14 -2.15
N VAL A 50 -1.56 1.84 -2.45
CA VAL A 50 -2.22 2.75 -1.53
C VAL A 50 -3.63 2.24 -1.29
N THR A 51 -3.94 1.89 -0.04
CA THR A 51 -5.29 1.52 0.37
C THR A 51 -5.92 2.66 1.14
N VAL A 52 -7.22 2.82 0.99
CA VAL A 52 -7.98 3.87 1.70
C VAL A 52 -9.13 3.21 2.44
N ASP A 53 -9.22 3.49 3.72
CA ASP A 53 -10.34 3.06 4.56
C ASP A 53 -10.80 4.22 5.43
N SER A 54 -11.65 3.95 6.43
CA SER A 54 -12.16 4.97 7.33
C SER A 54 -11.09 5.68 8.15
N GLN A 55 -9.91 5.08 8.28
CA GLN A 55 -8.79 5.66 9.03
C GLN A 55 -7.82 6.44 8.16
N GLY A 56 -8.03 6.46 6.85
CA GLY A 56 -7.23 7.21 5.91
C GLY A 56 -6.45 6.35 4.92
N ARG A 57 -5.34 6.88 4.46
CA ARG A 57 -4.47 6.20 3.48
C ARG A 57 -3.41 5.37 4.16
N HIS A 58 -3.17 4.20 3.57
CA HIS A 58 -2.11 3.29 4.02
C HIS A 58 -1.21 2.97 2.83
N PHE A 59 0.09 3.06 3.01
CA PHE A 59 1.09 2.93 1.95
C PHE A 59 1.96 1.72 2.17
N TYR A 60 2.10 0.87 1.15
CA TYR A 60 2.94 -0.33 1.20
C TYR A 60 3.82 -0.40 -0.04
N PRO A 61 5.16 -0.46 0.12
CA PRO A 61 6.05 -0.57 -1.03
C PRO A 61 5.90 -1.94 -1.70
N LEU A 62 5.64 -1.94 -3.01
CA LEU A 62 5.48 -3.18 -3.77
C LEU A 62 6.78 -3.96 -3.93
N TYR A 63 7.90 -3.37 -3.53
CA TYR A 63 9.18 -4.06 -3.50
C TYR A 63 9.18 -5.23 -2.51
N ILE A 64 8.47 -5.10 -1.39
CA ILE A 64 8.46 -6.11 -0.32
C ILE A 64 7.08 -6.64 0.02
N TYR A 65 6.01 -6.00 -0.48
CA TYR A 65 4.63 -6.42 -0.21
C TYR A 65 3.88 -6.65 -1.51
N SER A 66 2.86 -7.49 -1.42
CA SER A 66 1.87 -7.65 -2.48
C SER A 66 0.48 -7.46 -1.90
N VAL A 67 -0.52 -7.32 -2.76
CA VAL A 67 -1.89 -7.10 -2.34
C VAL A 67 -2.81 -8.12 -3.02
N SER A 68 -3.77 -8.62 -2.25
CA SER A 68 -4.85 -9.46 -2.76
C SER A 68 -6.18 -8.81 -2.40
N ILE A 69 -7.16 -8.93 -3.29
CA ILE A 69 -8.48 -8.32 -3.14
C ILE A 69 -9.53 -9.40 -3.23
N GLY A 70 -10.49 -9.34 -2.34
CA GLY A 70 -11.62 -10.27 -2.35
C GLY A 70 -12.94 -9.63 -1.97
#